data_2543a4824abafab7af1b441750dcca33
#
_entry.id   2543a4824abafab7af1b441750dcca33
#
_cell.length_a   1.000
_cell.length_b   1.000
_cell.length_c   1.000
_cell.angle_alpha   90.00
_cell.angle_beta   90.00
_cell.angle_gamma   90.00
#
_symmetry.space_group_name_H-M   'P 1'
#
loop_
_entity.id
_entity.type
_entity.pdbx_description
1 polymer ?
#
loop_
_entity_poly.entity_id
_entity_poly.type
_entity_poly.pdbx_seq_one_letter_code
_entity_poly.pdbx_strand_id
1 'polypeptide(L)'
;MHRRNLLRAAAGIGVVAAAGCLGEDGPTALDTPDDQQADPADLAYPAYGQELPEATLPSPIHDREVNTREFVGERHTLFTFLFTRCHEVCPALTANLAQVQTDATEDGYSDEVALMPITFDPVYDTEEVLREFAEARGADPGAENWQFLRPENDERAEEVVGETFGLPFQKTDAYTPDEGDSHEMEFDHQSLTLLTNVDGYVERAYAGGAPQPDVVLDDLTAVRNHFE
;
A
#
# COMPACT_ATOMS: atom_id res chain seq x y z
N MET A 1 -48.79 38.21 -59.21
CA MET A 1 -48.69 36.81 -58.86
C MET A 1 -47.90 36.70 -57.56
N HIS A 2 -48.64 36.37 -56.50
CA HIS A 2 -48.15 36.39 -55.12
C HIS A 2 -47.60 35.04 -54.70
N ARG A 3 -46.42 34.95 -54.11
CA ARG A 3 -46.01 33.81 -53.35
C ARG A 3 -45.53 34.27 -51.97
N ARG A 4 -46.35 34.00 -50.98
CA ARG A 4 -46.09 34.16 -49.54
C ARG A 4 -45.11 33.06 -49.09
N ASN A 5 -43.98 33.43 -48.61
CA ASN A 5 -43.10 32.53 -47.85
C ASN A 5 -43.46 32.56 -46.38
N LEU A 6 -43.92 31.43 -45.85
CA LEU A 6 -44.16 31.19 -44.44
C LEU A 6 -42.79 30.89 -43.78
N LEU A 7 -42.39 31.75 -42.91
CA LEU A 7 -41.28 31.47 -41.95
C LEU A 7 -41.83 30.58 -40.84
N ARG A 8 -41.31 29.36 -40.78
CA ARG A 8 -41.47 28.47 -39.64
C ARG A 8 -40.41 28.79 -38.62
N ALA A 9 -40.80 29.37 -37.48
CA ALA A 9 -39.97 29.54 -36.33
C ALA A 9 -39.83 28.16 -35.63
N ALA A 10 -38.65 27.54 -35.66
CA ALA A 10 -38.33 26.40 -34.84
C ALA A 10 -37.91 26.92 -33.45
N ALA A 11 -38.76 26.69 -32.49
CA ALA A 11 -38.47 26.90 -31.08
C ALA A 11 -37.48 25.80 -30.66
N GLY A 12 -36.17 26.14 -30.56
CA GLY A 12 -35.19 25.31 -29.93
C GLY A 12 -35.43 25.24 -28.42
N ILE A 13 -35.88 24.10 -27.94
CA ILE A 13 -35.87 23.79 -26.52
C ILE A 13 -34.41 23.59 -26.14
N GLY A 14 -33.81 24.60 -25.51
CA GLY A 14 -32.51 24.45 -24.87
C GLY A 14 -32.66 23.52 -23.67
N VAL A 15 -32.17 22.31 -23.80
CA VAL A 15 -31.91 21.46 -22.66
C VAL A 15 -30.74 22.09 -21.92
N VAL A 16 -31.05 22.82 -20.86
CA VAL A 16 -30.04 23.18 -19.84
C VAL A 16 -29.69 21.87 -19.17
N ALA A 17 -28.59 21.24 -19.58
CA ALA A 17 -27.94 20.23 -18.78
C ALA A 17 -27.52 20.96 -17.48
N ALA A 18 -28.32 20.77 -16.42
CA ALA A 18 -27.87 21.00 -15.08
C ALA A 18 -26.70 20.01 -14.90
N ALA A 19 -25.46 20.51 -15.02
CA ALA A 19 -24.31 19.85 -14.42
C ALA A 19 -24.56 19.94 -12.90
N GLY A 20 -25.34 18.96 -12.40
CA GLY A 20 -25.34 18.65 -11.01
C GLY A 20 -23.90 18.24 -10.69
N CYS A 21 -23.25 18.95 -9.81
CA CYS A 21 -22.18 18.39 -8.99
C CYS A 21 -22.86 17.26 -8.19
N LEU A 22 -22.95 16.08 -8.78
CA LEU A 22 -22.89 14.85 -8.03
C LEU A 22 -21.48 14.91 -7.46
N GLY A 23 -21.37 15.01 -6.13
CA GLY A 23 -20.12 14.77 -5.47
C GLY A 23 -19.62 13.44 -6.05
N GLU A 24 -18.52 13.47 -6.76
CA GLU A 24 -17.81 12.27 -7.11
C GLU A 24 -17.29 11.79 -5.75
N ASP A 25 -18.03 10.84 -5.17
CA ASP A 25 -17.43 9.95 -4.21
C ASP A 25 -16.33 9.26 -5.00
N GLY A 26 -15.10 9.72 -4.83
CA GLY A 26 -13.92 9.16 -5.47
C GLY A 26 -13.75 7.71 -5.03
N PRO A 27 -12.77 6.98 -5.56
CA PRO A 27 -12.53 5.57 -5.17
C PRO A 27 -11.97 5.45 -3.75
N THR A 28 -11.90 6.52 -2.98
CA THR A 28 -11.31 6.61 -1.64
C THR A 28 -12.35 6.99 -0.59
N ALA A 29 -12.19 6.42 0.62
CA ALA A 29 -13.02 6.70 1.79
C ALA A 29 -12.55 7.96 2.53
N LEU A 30 -11.24 8.17 2.56
CA LEU A 30 -10.65 9.30 3.27
C LEU A 30 -10.55 10.52 2.37
N ASP A 31 -10.56 11.69 2.97
CA ASP A 31 -10.25 12.94 2.26
C ASP A 31 -8.77 12.97 1.85
N THR A 32 -8.46 13.80 0.84
CA THR A 32 -7.07 14.09 0.44
C THR A 32 -6.23 14.47 1.67
N PRO A 33 -5.02 13.91 1.85
CA PRO A 33 -4.16 14.26 2.98
C PRO A 33 -3.88 15.74 3.07
N ASP A 34 -4.03 16.34 4.27
CA ASP A 34 -3.82 17.78 4.51
C ASP A 34 -2.37 18.23 4.20
N ASP A 35 -1.41 17.32 4.31
CA ASP A 35 0.02 17.55 4.07
C ASP A 35 0.47 17.16 2.66
N GLN A 36 -0.45 16.84 1.75
CA GLN A 36 -0.13 16.51 0.37
C GLN A 36 0.44 17.73 -0.35
N GLN A 37 1.74 17.70 -0.65
CA GLN A 37 2.46 18.81 -1.28
C GLN A 37 2.63 18.67 -2.80
N ALA A 38 2.41 17.46 -3.32
CA ALA A 38 2.57 17.14 -4.74
C ALA A 38 1.31 16.46 -5.28
N ASP A 39 1.10 16.58 -6.59
CA ASP A 39 0.07 15.75 -7.25
C ASP A 39 0.45 14.28 -7.12
N PRO A 40 -0.47 13.38 -6.75
CA PRO A 40 -0.20 11.94 -6.73
C PRO A 40 0.47 11.39 -8.00
N ALA A 41 0.13 11.95 -9.16
CA ALA A 41 0.71 11.55 -10.44
C ALA A 41 2.20 11.93 -10.62
N ASP A 42 2.70 12.89 -9.81
CA ASP A 42 4.10 13.32 -9.84
C ASP A 42 4.99 12.57 -8.84
N LEU A 43 4.39 11.70 -8.00
CA LEU A 43 5.12 10.88 -7.04
C LEU A 43 5.62 9.58 -7.70
N ALA A 44 6.79 9.12 -7.29
CA ALA A 44 7.37 7.88 -7.81
C ALA A 44 6.62 6.64 -7.32
N TYR A 45 6.05 6.71 -6.13
CA TYR A 45 5.33 5.63 -5.46
C TYR A 45 3.82 5.83 -5.54
N PRO A 46 3.01 4.76 -5.38
CA PRO A 46 1.56 4.85 -5.38
C PRO A 46 1.07 5.75 -4.24
N ALA A 47 0.21 6.70 -4.57
CA ALA A 47 -0.28 7.70 -3.63
C ALA A 47 -1.81 7.80 -3.66
N TYR A 48 -2.36 8.66 -2.81
CA TYR A 48 -3.79 8.83 -2.63
C TYR A 48 -4.61 8.82 -3.92
N GLY A 49 -5.62 7.96 -3.98
CA GLY A 49 -6.54 7.80 -5.11
C GLY A 49 -5.99 7.00 -6.29
N GLN A 50 -4.74 6.55 -6.25
CA GLN A 50 -4.17 5.69 -7.29
C GLN A 50 -4.45 4.22 -7.02
N GLU A 51 -4.52 3.42 -8.08
CA GLU A 51 -4.65 1.96 -7.96
C GLU A 51 -3.37 1.34 -7.41
N LEU A 52 -3.55 0.30 -6.59
CA LEU A 52 -2.46 -0.53 -6.10
C LEU A 52 -1.75 -1.23 -7.27
N PRO A 53 -0.41 -1.13 -7.38
CA PRO A 53 0.35 -1.85 -8.39
C PRO A 53 0.23 -3.37 -8.27
N GLU A 54 0.30 -4.04 -9.41
CA GLU A 54 0.21 -5.50 -9.48
C GLU A 54 1.60 -6.13 -9.59
N ALA A 55 1.89 -7.07 -8.67
CA ALA A 55 3.05 -7.94 -8.72
C ALA A 55 2.70 -9.28 -8.05
N THR A 56 3.30 -10.36 -8.51
CA THR A 56 3.19 -11.68 -7.87
C THR A 56 4.54 -12.05 -7.28
N LEU A 57 4.55 -12.43 -6.00
CA LEU A 57 5.74 -12.74 -5.22
C LEU A 57 5.49 -13.99 -4.34
N PRO A 58 6.54 -14.78 -4.05
CA PRO A 58 6.46 -15.82 -3.05
C PRO A 58 6.12 -15.27 -1.65
N SER A 59 5.21 -15.95 -0.96
CA SER A 59 4.99 -15.84 0.49
C SER A 59 5.57 -17.09 1.15
N PRO A 60 6.85 -17.07 1.55
CA PRO A 60 7.57 -18.28 1.95
C PRO A 60 7.00 -18.91 3.21
N ILE A 61 6.46 -18.12 4.13
CA ILE A 61 5.88 -18.61 5.39
C ILE A 61 4.61 -19.46 5.13
N HIS A 62 3.88 -19.16 4.05
CA HIS A 62 2.66 -19.85 3.66
C HIS A 62 2.85 -20.83 2.49
N ASP A 63 4.10 -20.99 1.99
CA ASP A 63 4.45 -21.86 0.86
C ASP A 63 3.55 -21.65 -0.38
N ARG A 64 3.34 -20.38 -0.76
CA ARG A 64 2.51 -20.03 -1.92
C ARG A 64 2.96 -18.75 -2.60
N GLU A 65 2.50 -18.55 -3.83
CA GLU A 65 2.55 -17.26 -4.53
C GLU A 65 1.37 -16.39 -4.08
N VAL A 66 1.63 -15.08 -3.95
CA VAL A 66 0.63 -14.06 -3.61
C VAL A 66 0.74 -12.91 -4.60
N ASN A 67 -0.39 -12.53 -5.19
CA ASN A 67 -0.49 -11.31 -5.97
C ASN A 67 -0.78 -10.13 -5.04
N THR A 68 -0.14 -8.99 -5.23
CA THR A 68 -0.36 -7.80 -4.40
C THR A 68 -1.81 -7.31 -4.42
N ARG A 69 -2.55 -7.61 -5.47
CA ARG A 69 -3.98 -7.31 -5.62
C ARG A 69 -4.90 -8.49 -5.27
N GLU A 70 -4.37 -9.57 -4.68
CA GLU A 70 -5.15 -10.79 -4.41
C GLU A 70 -6.38 -10.53 -3.54
N PHE A 71 -6.26 -9.61 -2.61
CA PHE A 71 -7.33 -9.30 -1.65
C PHE A 71 -8.26 -8.16 -2.09
N VAL A 72 -8.09 -7.63 -3.29
CA VAL A 72 -9.00 -6.62 -3.85
C VAL A 72 -10.40 -7.23 -4.02
N GLY A 73 -11.41 -6.56 -3.48
CA GLY A 73 -12.78 -7.03 -3.39
C GLY A 73 -13.11 -7.82 -2.12
N GLU A 74 -12.09 -8.07 -1.24
CA GLU A 74 -12.28 -8.87 -0.03
C GLU A 74 -11.74 -8.17 1.22
N ARG A 75 -10.56 -7.53 1.16
CA ARG A 75 -9.87 -6.98 2.33
C ARG A 75 -9.22 -5.63 2.03
N HIS A 76 -9.16 -4.77 3.03
CA HIS A 76 -8.25 -3.62 3.05
C HIS A 76 -6.83 -4.14 3.24
N THR A 77 -5.84 -3.50 2.61
CA THR A 77 -4.47 -4.04 2.66
C THR A 77 -3.48 -2.98 3.12
N LEU A 78 -2.57 -3.39 4.02
CA LEU A 78 -1.43 -2.57 4.42
C LEU A 78 -0.14 -3.19 3.89
N PHE A 79 0.64 -2.37 3.17
CA PHE A 79 1.98 -2.72 2.69
C PHE A 79 3.03 -1.97 3.47
N THR A 80 4.18 -2.58 3.68
CA THR A 80 5.41 -1.89 4.06
C THR A 80 6.60 -2.56 3.39
N PHE A 81 7.68 -1.79 3.19
CA PHE A 81 8.88 -2.25 2.52
C PHE A 81 10.04 -2.22 3.50
N LEU A 82 10.75 -3.32 3.61
CA LEU A 82 11.74 -3.49 4.66
C LEU A 82 12.89 -4.43 4.27
N PHE A 83 13.90 -4.48 5.10
CA PHE A 83 14.86 -5.57 5.21
C PHE A 83 15.18 -5.83 6.68
N THR A 84 15.44 -7.10 7.04
CA THR A 84 15.47 -7.49 8.47
C THR A 84 16.69 -6.98 9.23
N ARG A 85 17.80 -6.71 8.53
CA ARG A 85 19.03 -6.15 9.11
C ARG A 85 18.99 -4.64 9.37
N CYS A 86 17.90 -3.97 8.99
CA CYS A 86 17.66 -2.58 9.33
C CYS A 86 17.47 -2.41 10.84
N HIS A 87 18.25 -1.53 11.46
CA HIS A 87 18.17 -1.20 12.89
C HIS A 87 17.44 0.13 13.17
N GLU A 88 16.98 0.83 12.16
CA GLU A 88 16.36 2.14 12.27
C GLU A 88 14.84 2.06 12.14
N VAL A 89 14.28 2.18 10.95
CA VAL A 89 12.85 2.34 10.72
C VAL A 89 12.10 1.01 10.58
N CYS A 90 12.70 -0.03 9.97
CA CYS A 90 12.00 -1.28 9.67
C CYS A 90 11.43 -2.01 10.89
N PRO A 91 12.12 -2.01 12.07
CA PRO A 91 11.50 -2.54 13.29
C PRO A 91 10.19 -1.85 13.65
N ALA A 92 10.11 -0.52 13.52
CA ALA A 92 8.90 0.24 13.81
C ALA A 92 7.81 0.03 12.77
N LEU A 93 8.16 -0.07 11.48
CA LEU A 93 7.20 -0.40 10.41
C LEU A 93 6.55 -1.76 10.66
N THR A 94 7.34 -2.77 11.01
CA THR A 94 6.82 -4.11 11.31
C THR A 94 5.97 -4.13 12.59
N ALA A 95 6.39 -3.39 13.63
CA ALA A 95 5.62 -3.27 14.86
C ALA A 95 4.26 -2.58 14.64
N ASN A 96 4.18 -1.61 13.74
CA ASN A 96 2.91 -0.98 13.35
C ASN A 96 1.95 -1.99 12.71
N LEU A 97 2.43 -2.82 11.78
CA LEU A 97 1.61 -3.89 11.19
C LEU A 97 1.19 -4.92 12.26
N ALA A 98 2.09 -5.27 13.19
CA ALA A 98 1.78 -6.18 14.29
C ALA A 98 0.70 -5.60 15.23
N GLN A 99 0.70 -4.28 15.44
CA GLN A 99 -0.35 -3.63 16.22
C GLN A 99 -1.70 -3.65 15.49
N VAL A 100 -1.73 -3.40 14.18
CA VAL A 100 -2.95 -3.56 13.36
C VAL A 100 -3.44 -5.02 13.42
N GLN A 101 -2.54 -6.01 13.34
CA GLN A 101 -2.91 -7.42 13.48
C GLN A 101 -3.53 -7.74 14.84
N THR A 102 -2.96 -7.18 15.91
CA THR A 102 -3.46 -7.36 17.28
C THR A 102 -4.85 -6.75 17.43
N ASP A 103 -5.03 -5.50 17.01
CA ASP A 103 -6.30 -4.77 17.03
C ASP A 103 -7.38 -5.52 16.24
N ALA A 104 -7.04 -5.96 15.02
CA ALA A 104 -7.94 -6.75 14.17
C ALA A 104 -8.37 -8.08 14.83
N THR A 105 -7.48 -8.70 15.59
CA THR A 105 -7.77 -9.94 16.30
C THR A 105 -8.65 -9.70 17.51
N GLU A 106 -8.35 -8.67 18.32
CA GLU A 106 -9.09 -8.31 19.53
C GLU A 106 -10.50 -7.83 19.20
N ASP A 107 -10.66 -7.04 18.14
CA ASP A 107 -11.94 -6.46 17.70
C ASP A 107 -12.68 -7.32 16.66
N GLY A 108 -12.08 -8.45 16.21
CA GLY A 108 -12.76 -9.49 15.43
C GLY A 108 -12.92 -9.16 13.95
N TYR A 109 -12.01 -8.36 13.36
CA TYR A 109 -12.03 -8.02 11.93
C TYR A 109 -10.77 -8.51 11.15
N SER A 110 -10.10 -9.55 11.64
CA SER A 110 -8.88 -10.10 10.99
C SER A 110 -9.10 -10.57 9.55
N ASP A 111 -10.32 -10.91 9.18
CA ASP A 111 -10.70 -11.32 7.83
C ASP A 111 -11.01 -10.13 6.89
N GLU A 112 -11.09 -8.91 7.42
CA GLU A 112 -11.28 -7.68 6.64
C GLU A 112 -9.97 -6.98 6.26
N VAL A 113 -8.82 -7.43 6.80
CA VAL A 113 -7.51 -6.81 6.57
C VAL A 113 -6.46 -7.82 6.16
N ALA A 114 -5.55 -7.40 5.27
CA ALA A 114 -4.35 -8.13 4.89
C ALA A 114 -3.11 -7.28 5.13
N LEU A 115 -2.09 -7.86 5.74
CA LEU A 115 -0.83 -7.23 6.09
C LEU A 115 0.27 -7.84 5.23
N MET A 116 0.85 -7.03 4.34
CA MET A 116 1.74 -7.48 3.26
C MET A 116 3.10 -6.78 3.34
N PRO A 117 3.96 -7.11 4.32
CA PRO A 117 5.33 -6.63 4.30
C PRO A 117 6.12 -7.28 3.16
N ILE A 118 6.87 -6.47 2.41
CA ILE A 118 7.70 -6.89 1.27
C ILE A 118 9.17 -6.64 1.64
N THR A 119 9.99 -7.69 1.61
CA THR A 119 11.44 -7.49 1.77
C THR A 119 12.09 -7.15 0.44
N PHE A 120 13.14 -6.32 0.49
CA PHE A 120 14.00 -6.05 -0.66
C PHE A 120 15.45 -6.56 -0.49
N ASP A 121 15.70 -7.39 0.55
CA ASP A 121 16.96 -8.13 0.74
C ASP A 121 16.72 -9.66 0.70
N PRO A 122 16.24 -10.20 -0.43
CA PRO A 122 15.83 -11.60 -0.51
C PRO A 122 16.96 -12.60 -0.31
N VAL A 123 18.22 -12.17 -0.46
CA VAL A 123 19.37 -13.05 -0.26
C VAL A 123 19.57 -13.37 1.23
N TYR A 124 19.41 -12.38 2.09
CA TYR A 124 19.55 -12.54 3.54
C TYR A 124 18.23 -12.95 4.22
N ASP A 125 17.13 -12.33 3.83
CA ASP A 125 15.82 -12.46 4.46
C ASP A 125 15.14 -13.79 4.09
N THR A 126 15.67 -14.90 4.62
CA THR A 126 15.06 -16.22 4.46
C THR A 126 13.72 -16.32 5.20
N GLU A 127 12.94 -17.37 4.95
CA GLU A 127 11.68 -17.63 5.70
C GLU A 127 11.89 -17.59 7.22
N GLU A 128 12.94 -18.26 7.72
CA GLU A 128 13.26 -18.31 9.14
C GLU A 128 13.58 -16.90 9.69
N VAL A 129 14.41 -16.13 8.98
CA VAL A 129 14.78 -14.76 9.36
C VAL A 129 13.56 -13.83 9.38
N LEU A 130 12.70 -13.89 8.36
CA LEU A 130 11.46 -13.11 8.29
C LEU A 130 10.50 -13.46 9.42
N ARG A 131 10.37 -14.75 9.73
CA ARG A 131 9.52 -15.24 10.83
C ARG A 131 10.01 -14.71 12.18
N GLU A 132 11.28 -14.90 12.49
CA GLU A 132 11.90 -14.42 13.73
C GLU A 132 11.80 -12.90 13.87
N PHE A 133 12.01 -12.18 12.76
CA PHE A 133 11.93 -10.73 12.72
C PHE A 133 10.53 -10.22 13.07
N ALA A 134 9.48 -10.83 12.54
CA ALA A 134 8.09 -10.49 12.81
C ALA A 134 7.68 -10.85 14.26
N GLU A 135 7.97 -12.08 14.70
CA GLU A 135 7.66 -12.57 16.05
C GLU A 135 8.31 -11.71 17.13
N ALA A 136 9.57 -11.28 16.92
CA ALA A 136 10.26 -10.39 17.84
C ALA A 136 9.61 -9.00 17.99
N ARG A 137 8.67 -8.66 17.08
CA ARG A 137 7.92 -7.39 17.06
C ARG A 137 6.44 -7.57 17.37
N GLY A 138 6.08 -8.76 17.86
CA GLY A 138 4.73 -9.06 18.34
C GLY A 138 3.75 -9.49 17.27
N ALA A 139 4.19 -9.72 16.02
CA ALA A 139 3.34 -10.26 14.97
C ALA A 139 3.22 -11.79 15.07
N ASP A 140 2.10 -12.32 14.60
CA ASP A 140 1.95 -13.73 14.22
C ASP A 140 2.09 -13.84 12.70
N PRO A 141 3.29 -14.16 12.18
CA PRO A 141 3.51 -14.25 10.73
C PRO A 141 2.87 -15.50 10.11
N GLY A 142 2.37 -16.44 10.92
CA GLY A 142 1.64 -17.62 10.48
C GLY A 142 0.13 -17.40 10.32
N ALA A 143 -0.39 -16.26 10.75
CA ALA A 143 -1.80 -15.92 10.60
C ALA A 143 -2.16 -15.66 9.13
N GLU A 144 -3.40 -16.02 8.72
CA GLU A 144 -3.87 -15.89 7.33
C GLU A 144 -3.86 -14.46 6.80
N ASN A 145 -3.99 -13.48 7.69
CA ASN A 145 -3.96 -12.07 7.32
C ASN A 145 -2.56 -11.46 7.26
N TRP A 146 -1.50 -12.24 7.50
CA TRP A 146 -0.11 -11.79 7.39
C TRP A 146 0.58 -12.51 6.23
N GLN A 147 0.96 -11.78 5.19
CA GLN A 147 1.61 -12.32 4.00
C GLN A 147 2.98 -11.65 3.80
N PHE A 148 4.03 -12.24 4.39
CA PHE A 148 5.39 -11.78 4.06
C PHE A 148 5.70 -12.12 2.61
N LEU A 149 6.02 -11.09 1.80
CA LEU A 149 6.38 -11.26 0.40
C LEU A 149 7.89 -11.12 0.23
N ARG A 150 8.48 -12.12 -0.42
CA ARG A 150 9.91 -12.19 -0.65
C ARG A 150 10.19 -12.43 -2.13
N PRO A 151 10.76 -11.42 -2.85
CA PRO A 151 11.23 -11.63 -4.22
C PRO A 151 12.21 -12.79 -4.30
N GLU A 152 12.29 -13.47 -5.44
CA GLU A 152 13.14 -14.65 -5.64
C GLU A 152 14.64 -14.31 -5.61
N ASN A 153 14.98 -13.06 -5.98
CA ASN A 153 16.35 -12.55 -6.07
C ASN A 153 16.38 -11.02 -6.08
N ASP A 154 17.58 -10.44 -6.07
CA ASP A 154 17.80 -8.98 -6.07
C ASP A 154 17.21 -8.29 -7.32
N GLU A 155 17.32 -8.90 -8.50
CA GLU A 155 16.77 -8.34 -9.75
C GLU A 155 15.24 -8.21 -9.66
N ARG A 156 14.58 -9.24 -9.11
CA ARG A 156 13.13 -9.19 -8.89
C ARG A 156 12.75 -8.21 -7.78
N ALA A 157 13.58 -8.05 -6.76
CA ALA A 157 13.37 -7.04 -5.73
C ALA A 157 13.43 -5.62 -6.33
N GLU A 158 14.41 -5.35 -7.19
CA GLU A 158 14.53 -4.06 -7.87
C GLU A 158 13.34 -3.79 -8.81
N GLU A 159 12.94 -4.78 -9.60
CA GLU A 159 11.77 -4.66 -10.49
C GLU A 159 10.49 -4.36 -9.70
N VAL A 160 10.23 -5.08 -8.60
CA VAL A 160 8.99 -4.91 -7.85
C VAL A 160 9.05 -3.69 -6.94
N VAL A 161 10.02 -3.63 -6.03
CA VAL A 161 10.09 -2.55 -5.04
C VAL A 161 10.57 -1.25 -5.68
N GLY A 162 11.63 -1.32 -6.50
CA GLY A 162 12.24 -0.15 -7.14
C GLY A 162 11.37 0.43 -8.25
N GLU A 163 10.95 -0.40 -9.21
CA GLU A 163 10.26 0.08 -10.42
C GLU A 163 8.73 0.05 -10.25
N THR A 164 8.15 -1.06 -9.80
CA THR A 164 6.68 -1.22 -9.73
C THR A 164 6.08 -0.40 -8.59
N PHE A 165 6.70 -0.38 -7.41
CA PHE A 165 6.26 0.43 -6.27
C PHE A 165 6.99 1.79 -6.17
N GLY A 166 7.94 2.07 -7.05
CA GLY A 166 8.60 3.36 -7.13
C GLY A 166 9.46 3.70 -5.90
N LEU A 167 10.00 2.70 -5.21
CA LEU A 167 10.87 2.83 -4.04
C LEU A 167 12.28 2.35 -4.38
N PRO A 168 13.09 3.18 -5.06
CA PRO A 168 14.45 2.79 -5.38
C PRO A 168 15.26 2.58 -4.09
N PHE A 169 16.07 1.53 -4.09
CA PHE A 169 16.99 1.21 -3.02
C PHE A 169 18.35 0.82 -3.60
N GLN A 170 19.41 1.04 -2.84
CA GLN A 170 20.77 0.70 -3.25
C GLN A 170 21.51 0.03 -2.09
N LYS A 171 22.21 -1.07 -2.40
CA LYS A 171 23.16 -1.67 -1.45
C LYS A 171 24.32 -0.71 -1.22
N THR A 172 24.61 -0.41 0.02
CA THR A 172 25.78 0.40 0.39
C THR A 172 27.07 -0.41 0.32
N ASP A 173 28.23 0.26 0.41
CA ASP A 173 29.52 -0.41 0.47
C ASP A 173 29.69 -1.30 1.73
N ALA A 174 28.84 -1.11 2.74
CA ALA A 174 28.79 -1.91 3.97
C ALA A 174 28.01 -3.23 3.81
N TYR A 175 27.32 -3.42 2.66
CA TYR A 175 26.53 -4.64 2.44
C TYR A 175 27.41 -5.89 2.43
N THR A 176 27.14 -6.81 3.36
CA THR A 176 27.76 -8.13 3.47
C THR A 176 26.67 -9.21 3.54
N PRO A 177 26.52 -10.08 2.53
CA PRO A 177 25.41 -11.05 2.47
C PRO A 177 25.35 -12.00 3.67
N ASP A 178 26.52 -12.32 4.25
CA ASP A 178 26.68 -13.40 5.23
C ASP A 178 26.95 -12.91 6.67
N GLU A 179 27.10 -11.60 6.91
CA GLU A 179 27.45 -11.06 8.24
C GLU A 179 26.25 -10.33 8.87
N GLY A 180 25.67 -10.96 9.90
CA GLY A 180 24.45 -10.46 10.57
C GLY A 180 24.66 -9.34 11.60
N ASP A 181 25.84 -8.72 11.69
CA ASP A 181 26.20 -7.86 12.83
C ASP A 181 26.85 -6.52 12.43
N SER A 182 26.62 -6.02 11.22
CA SER A 182 27.06 -4.68 10.86
C SER A 182 26.04 -3.64 11.37
N HIS A 183 26.53 -2.71 12.19
CA HIS A 183 25.75 -1.57 12.69
C HIS A 183 25.60 -0.44 11.65
N GLU A 184 26.04 -0.66 10.42
CA GLU A 184 25.96 0.31 9.34
C GLU A 184 24.73 0.02 8.47
N MET A 185 24.07 1.07 7.99
CA MET A 185 22.94 0.94 7.08
C MET A 185 23.40 0.31 5.77
N GLU A 186 22.95 -0.90 5.48
CA GLU A 186 23.37 -1.67 4.32
C GLU A 186 22.64 -1.30 3.03
N PHE A 187 21.54 -0.59 3.17
CA PHE A 187 20.77 -0.04 2.06
C PHE A 187 20.46 1.44 2.27
N ASP A 188 20.61 2.20 1.19
CA ASP A 188 20.05 3.56 1.08
C ASP A 188 18.67 3.42 0.44
N HIS A 189 17.61 3.77 1.18
CA HIS A 189 16.22 3.64 0.75
C HIS A 189 15.30 4.62 1.47
N GLN A 190 14.12 4.86 0.89
CA GLN A 190 13.03 5.56 1.56
C GLN A 190 12.07 4.54 2.21
N SER A 191 11.51 4.90 3.35
CA SER A 191 10.44 4.11 3.97
C SER A 191 9.09 4.51 3.42
N LEU A 192 8.22 3.52 3.22
CA LEU A 192 6.84 3.69 2.80
C LEU A 192 5.96 2.67 3.49
N THR A 193 4.79 3.12 3.97
CA THR A 193 3.66 2.27 4.31
C THR A 193 2.47 2.72 3.47
N LEU A 194 1.78 1.79 2.85
CA LEU A 194 0.55 2.05 2.08
C LEU A 194 -0.64 1.45 2.83
N LEU A 195 -1.71 2.21 2.95
CA LEU A 195 -3.04 1.71 3.28
C LEU A 195 -3.88 1.75 2.01
N THR A 196 -4.43 0.62 1.59
CA THR A 196 -5.34 0.51 0.46
C THR A 196 -6.71 0.03 0.92
N ASN A 197 -7.74 0.52 0.27
CA ASN A 197 -9.10 0.07 0.55
C ASN A 197 -9.43 -1.26 -0.15
N VAL A 198 -10.62 -1.79 0.11
CA VAL A 198 -11.09 -3.05 -0.45
C VAL A 198 -11.21 -3.02 -1.98
N ASP A 199 -11.41 -1.86 -2.59
CA ASP A 199 -11.46 -1.70 -4.05
C ASP A 199 -10.07 -1.59 -4.70
N GLY A 200 -9.00 -1.60 -3.88
CA GLY A 200 -7.60 -1.59 -4.34
C GLY A 200 -7.07 -0.19 -4.65
N TYR A 201 -7.64 0.86 -4.09
CA TYR A 201 -7.13 2.23 -4.20
C TYR A 201 -6.36 2.64 -2.95
N VAL A 202 -5.30 3.41 -3.14
CA VAL A 202 -4.48 3.94 -2.03
C VAL A 202 -5.25 5.03 -1.29
N GLU A 203 -5.49 4.80 -0.01
CA GLU A 203 -6.09 5.76 0.92
C GLU A 203 -5.03 6.65 1.58
N ARG A 204 -3.88 6.05 1.93
CA ARG A 204 -2.74 6.75 2.53
C ARG A 204 -1.42 6.16 2.05
N ALA A 205 -0.45 7.04 1.87
CA ALA A 205 0.95 6.71 1.63
C ALA A 205 1.80 7.44 2.67
N TYR A 206 2.18 6.72 3.74
CA TYR A 206 3.02 7.24 4.82
C TYR A 206 4.49 7.10 4.43
N ALA A 207 5.09 8.18 3.91
CA ALA A 207 6.46 8.21 3.44
C ALA A 207 7.40 8.93 4.42
N GLY A 208 8.69 8.56 4.43
CA GLY A 208 9.75 9.26 5.16
C GLY A 208 9.86 8.93 6.65
N GLY A 209 9.32 7.78 7.08
CA GLY A 209 9.43 7.26 8.46
C GLY A 209 8.34 6.24 8.76
N ALA A 210 8.36 5.70 9.98
CA ALA A 210 7.25 4.90 10.46
C ALA A 210 6.13 5.86 10.92
N PRO A 211 4.88 5.70 10.44
CA PRO A 211 3.76 6.48 10.93
C PRO A 211 3.49 6.18 12.41
N GLN A 212 2.79 7.08 13.09
CA GLN A 212 2.32 6.77 14.44
C GLN A 212 1.26 5.66 14.35
N PRO A 213 1.32 4.64 15.22
CA PRO A 213 0.40 3.50 15.14
C PRO A 213 -1.08 3.86 15.25
N ASP A 214 -1.40 4.83 16.12
CA ASP A 214 -2.76 5.35 16.31
C ASP A 214 -3.31 6.02 15.05
N VAL A 215 -2.48 6.73 14.30
CA VAL A 215 -2.87 7.34 13.01
C VAL A 215 -3.23 6.26 11.98
N VAL A 216 -2.45 5.18 11.91
CA VAL A 216 -2.74 4.06 11.00
C VAL A 216 -4.04 3.36 11.38
N LEU A 217 -4.28 3.13 12.66
CA LEU A 217 -5.51 2.49 13.17
C LEU A 217 -6.73 3.38 12.96
N ASP A 218 -6.62 4.69 13.20
CA ASP A 218 -7.71 5.65 12.99
C ASP A 218 -8.09 5.71 11.49
N ASP A 219 -7.10 5.81 10.60
CA ASP A 219 -7.32 5.82 9.15
C ASP A 219 -7.94 4.49 8.68
N LEU A 220 -7.41 3.34 9.12
CA LEU A 220 -7.98 2.02 8.79
C LEU A 220 -9.42 1.88 9.28
N THR A 221 -9.71 2.32 10.50
CA THR A 221 -11.07 2.29 11.07
C THR A 221 -12.02 3.14 10.23
N ALA A 222 -11.61 4.34 9.83
CA ALA A 222 -12.42 5.21 8.99
C ALA A 222 -12.68 4.60 7.61
N VAL A 223 -11.65 3.96 7.01
CA VAL A 223 -11.78 3.26 5.73
C VAL A 223 -12.74 2.08 5.84
N ARG A 224 -12.60 1.22 6.86
CA ARG A 224 -13.48 0.07 7.09
C ARG A 224 -14.94 0.51 7.25
N ASN A 225 -15.20 1.50 8.11
CA ASN A 225 -16.55 2.03 8.33
C ASN A 225 -17.24 2.60 7.08
N HIS A 226 -16.45 3.04 6.09
CA HIS A 226 -16.98 3.56 4.83
C HIS A 226 -17.49 2.43 3.91
N PHE A 227 -16.82 1.28 3.95
CA PHE A 227 -17.10 0.14 3.06
C PHE A 227 -18.01 -0.94 3.68
N GLU A 228 -18.38 -0.82 4.97
CA GLU A 228 -19.41 -1.64 5.62
C GLU A 228 -20.84 -1.28 5.14
#